data_8f7643179bcfb1a7c6ec169eb606dbc3
#
_entry.id   8f7643179bcfb1a7c6ec169eb606dbc3
#
_cell.length_a   1.000
_cell.length_b   1.000
_cell.length_c   1.000
_cell.angle_alpha   90.00
_cell.angle_beta   90.00
_cell.angle_gamma   90.00
#
_symmetry.space_group_name_H-M   'P 1'
#
loop_
_entity.id
_entity.type
_entity.pdbx_description
1 polymer ?
#
loop_
_entity_poly.entity_id
_entity_poly.type
_entity_poly.pdbx_seq_one_letter_code
_entity_poly.pdbx_strand_id
1 'polypeptide(L)'
;MQIAMVGLGRMGANMVRRLIKAGHECVVYDVSAENVAALEKEGAIGAGSMAEMIGKLEAPRAVWLMLPAAITGKIAREVAGHLQPGDTIIDLSLI
;
A
#
# COMPACT_ATOMS: atom_id res chain seq x y z
N MET A 1 -4.58 13.62 -1.13
CA MET A 1 -3.25 13.06 -0.93
C MET A 1 -3.22 11.65 -1.51
N GLN A 2 -2.11 11.23 -2.07
CA GLN A 2 -1.95 9.90 -2.66
C GLN A 2 -1.15 9.02 -1.71
N ILE A 3 -1.66 7.84 -1.39
CA ILE A 3 -1.04 6.93 -0.42
C ILE A 3 -1.05 5.52 -0.99
N ALA A 4 0.06 4.80 -0.85
CA ALA A 4 0.10 3.37 -1.19
C ALA A 4 -0.12 2.54 0.07
N MET A 5 -0.85 1.43 -0.08
CA MET A 5 -1.08 0.48 1.00
C MET A 5 -0.64 -0.90 0.55
N VAL A 6 0.31 -1.49 1.28
CA VAL A 6 0.74 -2.87 1.08
C VAL A 6 0.20 -3.71 2.22
N GLY A 7 -0.55 -4.74 1.88
CA GLY A 7 -1.23 -5.57 2.85
C GLY A 7 -2.69 -5.16 3.00
N LEU A 8 -3.58 -5.97 2.42
CA LEU A 8 -5.01 -5.68 2.35
C LEU A 8 -5.84 -6.69 3.15
N GLY A 9 -5.30 -7.12 4.28
CA GLY A 9 -6.06 -7.85 5.27
C GLY A 9 -7.13 -6.93 5.86
N ARG A 10 -7.83 -7.41 6.88
CA ARG A 10 -8.95 -6.65 7.47
C ARG A 10 -8.58 -5.21 7.82
N MET A 11 -7.45 -4.99 8.49
CA MET A 11 -7.05 -3.65 8.92
C MET A 11 -6.62 -2.77 7.76
N GLY A 12 -5.80 -3.31 6.85
CA GLY A 12 -5.35 -2.56 5.68
C GLY A 12 -6.51 -2.16 4.79
N ALA A 13 -7.42 -3.10 4.52
CA ALA A 13 -8.60 -2.82 3.71
C ALA A 13 -9.50 -1.75 4.34
N ASN A 14 -9.73 -1.84 5.65
CA ASN A 14 -10.55 -0.85 6.35
C ASN A 14 -9.90 0.53 6.36
N MET A 15 -8.58 0.59 6.49
CA MET A 15 -7.83 1.83 6.42
C MET A 15 -7.99 2.48 5.04
N VAL A 16 -7.87 1.69 3.97
CA VAL A 16 -8.05 2.17 2.59
C VAL A 16 -9.47 2.74 2.41
N ARG A 17 -10.47 2.03 2.90
CA ARG A 17 -11.85 2.51 2.80
C ARG A 17 -12.05 3.86 3.49
N ARG A 18 -11.45 4.04 4.65
CA ARG A 18 -11.51 5.32 5.39
C ARG A 18 -10.81 6.44 4.63
N LEU A 19 -9.64 6.15 4.05
CA LEU A 19 -8.87 7.13 3.31
C LEU A 19 -9.62 7.59 2.05
N ILE A 20 -10.23 6.66 1.34
CA ILE A 20 -11.04 6.98 0.16
C ILE A 20 -12.21 7.88 0.53
N LYS A 21 -12.91 7.56 1.63
CA LYS A 21 -14.01 8.39 2.12
C LYS A 21 -13.56 9.81 2.47
N ALA A 22 -12.34 9.95 2.94
CA ALA A 22 -11.77 11.25 3.29
C ALA A 22 -11.24 12.04 2.07
N GLY A 23 -11.38 11.47 0.88
CA GLY A 23 -10.96 12.14 -0.36
C GLY A 23 -9.54 11.85 -0.81
N HIS A 24 -8.87 10.89 -0.18
CA HIS A 24 -7.52 10.49 -0.59
C HIS A 24 -7.56 9.44 -1.68
N GLU A 25 -6.51 9.42 -2.50
CA GLU A 25 -6.33 8.40 -3.53
C GLU A 25 -5.42 7.30 -2.97
N CYS A 26 -5.88 6.05 -3.05
CA CYS A 26 -5.11 4.91 -2.55
C CYS A 26 -4.70 4.00 -3.69
N VAL A 27 -3.39 3.72 -3.76
CA VAL A 27 -2.84 2.69 -4.65
C VAL A 27 -2.57 1.47 -3.77
N VAL A 28 -3.14 0.33 -4.12
CA VAL A 28 -3.14 -0.84 -3.24
C VAL A 28 -2.46 -2.05 -3.87
N TYR A 29 -1.74 -2.81 -3.04
CA TYR A 29 -1.12 -4.05 -3.45
C TYR A 29 -1.20 -5.09 -2.34
N ASP A 30 -1.44 -6.34 -2.72
CA ASP A 30 -1.43 -7.50 -1.84
C ASP A 30 -1.02 -8.71 -2.67
N VAL A 31 -0.45 -9.72 -2.05
CA VAL A 31 -0.13 -10.98 -2.73
C VAL A 31 -1.40 -11.69 -3.20
N SER A 32 -2.54 -11.40 -2.59
CA SER A 32 -3.83 -11.91 -3.02
C SER A 32 -4.46 -10.96 -4.03
N ALA A 33 -4.55 -11.40 -5.29
CA ALA A 33 -5.19 -10.61 -6.34
C ALA A 33 -6.67 -10.35 -6.03
N GLU A 34 -7.31 -11.26 -5.30
CA GLU A 34 -8.71 -11.10 -4.89
C GLU A 34 -8.88 -9.91 -3.94
N ASN A 35 -7.94 -9.75 -3.01
CA ASN A 35 -7.99 -8.62 -2.08
C ASN A 35 -7.82 -7.29 -2.82
N VAL A 36 -6.94 -7.24 -3.80
CA VAL A 36 -6.74 -6.06 -4.65
C VAL A 36 -8.02 -5.75 -5.41
N ALA A 37 -8.60 -6.75 -6.08
CA ALA A 37 -9.82 -6.57 -6.87
C ALA A 37 -11.00 -6.09 -6.01
N ALA A 38 -11.11 -6.58 -4.79
CA ALA A 38 -12.17 -6.16 -3.88
C ALA A 38 -12.12 -4.66 -3.58
N LEU A 39 -10.91 -4.12 -3.39
CA LEU A 39 -10.75 -2.69 -3.11
C LEU A 39 -10.83 -1.82 -4.37
N GLU A 40 -10.47 -2.37 -5.52
CA GLU A 40 -10.69 -1.65 -6.78
C GLU A 40 -12.16 -1.33 -7.00
N LYS A 41 -13.04 -2.24 -6.61
CA LYS A 41 -14.50 -2.02 -6.68
C LYS A 41 -14.96 -0.90 -5.76
N GLU A 42 -14.18 -0.58 -4.74
CA GLU A 42 -14.50 0.47 -3.77
C GLU A 42 -13.78 1.78 -4.06
N GLY A 43 -13.09 1.88 -5.18
CA GLY A 43 -12.46 3.12 -5.63
C GLY A 43 -10.95 3.18 -5.50
N ALA A 44 -10.29 2.12 -5.05
CA ALA A 44 -8.84 2.08 -4.98
C ALA A 44 -8.23 1.79 -6.34
N ILE A 45 -6.98 2.19 -6.51
CA ILE A 45 -6.19 1.88 -7.71
C ILE A 45 -5.37 0.64 -7.41
N GLY A 46 -5.69 -0.47 -8.06
CA GLY A 46 -4.98 -1.74 -7.84
C GLY A 46 -3.66 -1.81 -8.59
N ALA A 47 -2.71 -2.53 -8.03
CA ALA A 47 -1.43 -2.81 -8.68
C ALA A 47 -1.18 -4.32 -8.66
N GLY A 48 -0.59 -4.85 -9.71
CA GLY A 48 -0.27 -6.27 -9.84
C GLY A 48 1.10 -6.65 -9.30
N SER A 49 1.92 -5.66 -8.96
CA SER A 49 3.25 -5.88 -8.40
C SER A 49 3.67 -4.67 -7.58
N MET A 50 4.72 -4.86 -6.78
CA MET A 50 5.31 -3.76 -6.00
C MET A 50 5.82 -2.65 -6.92
N ALA A 51 6.51 -3.01 -7.98
CA ALA A 51 7.04 -2.04 -8.94
C ALA A 51 5.93 -1.25 -9.61
N GLU A 52 4.83 -1.91 -9.97
CA GLU A 52 3.68 -1.24 -10.56
C GLU A 52 3.04 -0.26 -9.58
N MET A 53 2.91 -0.66 -8.31
CA MET A 53 2.36 0.19 -7.26
C MET A 53 3.18 1.48 -7.13
N ILE A 54 4.50 1.34 -7.00
CA ILE A 54 5.40 2.49 -6.87
C ILE A 54 5.35 3.38 -8.12
N GLY A 55 5.27 2.77 -9.31
CA GLY A 55 5.19 3.50 -10.56
C GLY A 55 3.92 4.33 -10.72
N LYS A 56 2.87 3.99 -10.01
CA LYS A 56 1.60 4.74 -10.02
C LYS A 56 1.56 5.89 -9.03
N LEU A 57 2.60 6.03 -8.19
CA LEU A 57 2.69 7.09 -7.20
C LEU A 57 3.52 8.25 -7.72
N GLU A 58 3.15 9.47 -7.31
CA GLU A 58 3.93 10.65 -7.59
C GLU A 58 4.85 10.95 -6.41
N ALA A 59 6.09 11.33 -6.70
CA ALA A 59 7.05 11.70 -5.66
C ALA A 59 6.70 13.06 -5.04
N PRO A 60 6.92 13.28 -3.75
CA PRO A 60 7.40 12.29 -2.77
C PRO A 60 6.33 11.26 -2.43
N ARG A 61 6.73 10.02 -2.43
CA ARG A 61 5.82 8.88 -2.26
C ARG A 61 5.65 8.53 -0.78
N ALA A 62 4.42 8.10 -0.41
CA ALA A 62 4.15 7.59 0.93
C ALA A 62 3.59 6.17 0.80
N VAL A 63 4.25 5.21 1.43
CA VAL A 63 3.87 3.79 1.38
C VAL A 63 3.63 3.28 2.79
N TRP A 64 2.44 2.77 3.05
CA TRP A 64 2.07 2.17 4.32
C TRP A 64 2.12 0.65 4.22
N LEU A 65 2.75 0.02 5.21
CA LEU A 65 2.85 -1.43 5.31
C LEU A 65 1.96 -1.91 6.46
N MET A 66 0.97 -2.72 6.12
CA MET A 66 0.04 -3.32 7.09
C MET A 66 0.19 -4.84 7.02
N LEU A 67 1.33 -5.33 7.47
CA LEU A 67 1.74 -6.72 7.31
C LEU A 67 2.08 -7.35 8.66
N PRO A 68 2.03 -8.69 8.75
CA PRO A 68 2.55 -9.38 9.93
C PRO A 68 4.01 -9.02 10.17
N ALA A 69 4.39 -8.85 11.43
CA ALA A 69 5.75 -8.45 11.82
C ALA A 69 6.83 -9.36 11.20
N ALA A 70 6.53 -10.66 11.06
CA ALA A 70 7.49 -11.62 10.53
C ALA A 70 7.97 -11.32 9.12
N ILE A 71 7.15 -10.65 8.30
CA ILE A 71 7.50 -10.37 6.90
C ILE A 71 7.73 -8.89 6.60
N THR A 72 7.38 -8.01 7.53
CA THR A 72 7.45 -6.57 7.29
C THR A 72 8.84 -6.09 6.92
N GLY A 73 9.87 -6.57 7.62
CA GLY A 73 11.25 -6.16 7.34
C GLY A 73 11.70 -6.50 5.92
N LYS A 74 11.33 -7.68 5.44
CA LYS A 74 11.67 -8.11 4.08
C LYS A 74 10.95 -7.23 3.05
N ILE A 75 9.67 -7.00 3.26
CA ILE A 75 8.86 -6.19 2.33
C ILE A 75 9.29 -4.72 2.36
N ALA A 76 9.62 -4.19 3.53
CA ALA A 76 10.12 -2.82 3.64
C ALA A 76 11.40 -2.62 2.82
N ARG A 77 12.32 -3.60 2.85
CA ARG A 77 13.55 -3.53 2.05
C ARG A 77 13.26 -3.59 0.56
N GLU A 78 12.30 -4.43 0.16
CA GLU A 78 11.90 -4.52 -1.25
C GLU A 78 11.29 -3.20 -1.72
N VAL A 79 10.40 -2.61 -0.95
CA VAL A 79 9.80 -1.31 -1.26
C VAL A 79 10.87 -0.24 -1.33
N ALA A 80 11.78 -0.20 -0.35
CA ALA A 80 12.86 0.79 -0.33
C ALA A 80 13.73 0.76 -1.58
N GLY A 81 13.90 -0.43 -2.17
CA GLY A 81 14.65 -0.58 -3.42
C GLY A 81 14.03 0.15 -4.61
N HIS A 82 12.75 0.47 -4.55
CA HIS A 82 12.02 1.19 -5.59
C HIS A 82 11.82 2.67 -5.27
N LEU A 83 12.16 3.11 -4.06
CA LEU A 83 11.92 4.47 -3.61
C LEU A 83 13.14 5.36 -3.81
N GLN A 84 12.93 6.66 -3.74
CA GLN A 84 13.96 7.68 -3.88
C GLN A 84 14.04 8.53 -2.62
N PRO A 85 15.12 9.30 -2.43
CA PRO A 85 15.20 10.24 -1.31
C PRO A 85 13.97 11.17 -1.28
N GLY A 86 13.41 11.35 -0.11
CA GLY A 86 12.17 12.13 0.06
C GLY A 86 10.92 11.28 0.17
N ASP A 87 10.97 10.03 -0.28
CA ASP A 87 9.85 9.09 -0.13
C ASP A 87 9.82 8.55 1.31
N THR A 88 8.64 8.16 1.76
CA THR A 88 8.42 7.71 3.13
C THR A 88 7.79 6.32 3.18
N ILE A 89 8.30 5.49 4.08
CA ILE A 89 7.68 4.21 4.41
C ILE A 89 7.13 4.32 5.83
N ILE A 90 5.86 3.95 6.00
CA ILE A 90 5.21 3.92 7.30
C ILE A 90 4.94 2.46 7.63
N ASP A 91 5.63 1.95 8.64
CA ASP A 91 5.50 0.56 9.07
C ASP A 91 4.54 0.48 10.24
N LEU A 92 3.39 -0.13 10.02
CA LEU A 92 2.38 -0.38 11.05
C LEU A 92 2.27 -1.89 11.28
N SER A 93 3.41 -2.54 11.48
CA SER A 93 3.45 -3.99 11.71
C SER A 93 2.50 -4.41 12.82
N LEU A 94 1.78 -5.48 12.55
CA LEU A 94 0.90 -6.09 13.55
C LEU A 94 1.69 -7.16 14.30
N ILE A 95 1.69 -7.06 15.59
CA ILE A 95 2.34 -8.04 16.47
C ILE A 95 1.34 -9.13 16.81
#